data_62cf18bb620597093e29589b7252739f
#
_entry.id   62cf18bb620597093e29589b7252739f
#
_cell.length_a   1.000
_cell.length_b   1.000
_cell.length_c   1.000
_cell.angle_alpha   90.00
_cell.angle_beta   90.00
_cell.angle_gamma   90.00
#
_symmetry.space_group_name_H-M   'P 1'
#
loop_
_entity.id
_entity.type
_entity.pdbx_description
1 polymer ?
#
loop_
_entity_poly.entity_id
_entity_poly.type
_entity_poly.pdbx_seq_one_letter_code
_entity_poly.pdbx_strand_id
1 'polypeptide(L)'
;MIYYPLSTLMLAGIREILIITTPQHLDLFKTLLGDGSQFGLTLEYAAQPEPRGIADAFLVGRNFIGDDPVALILGDNIFFGHGLPQLMARAMLRPRGGTVFAYSVSDPQRYGVVELDADFKAISIEEKPKEPKSNYAVTGLYFYDNRVIDIAASIKPSARGEIEITDINRRYMDEGELHVEVVGRGFAWLDTGTHTALLEASQFVQILEQRQGLRICCPEEIALAERFITPAKFLEIVQKYPGSPYRRYLMDAHKRLTAERPRSKKKAPVEDDPVQMVPAKRRA
;
A
#
# COMPACT_ATOMS: atom_id res chain seq x y z
N MET A 1 -2.13 -9.99 -9.75
CA MET A 1 -2.48 -8.96 -8.75
C MET A 1 -1.45 -8.87 -7.63
N ILE A 2 -1.11 -9.95 -6.90
CA ILE A 2 -0.29 -9.91 -5.68
C ILE A 2 1.03 -9.12 -5.77
N TYR A 3 1.65 -9.05 -6.93
CA TYR A 3 2.89 -8.29 -7.13
C TYR A 3 2.73 -6.77 -6.91
N TYR A 4 1.53 -6.18 -7.12
CA TYR A 4 1.30 -4.75 -6.89
C TYR A 4 1.38 -4.38 -5.40
N PRO A 5 0.59 -5.01 -4.50
CA PRO A 5 0.73 -4.73 -3.07
C PRO A 5 2.10 -5.13 -2.53
N LEU A 6 2.69 -6.25 -3.00
CA LEU A 6 4.05 -6.64 -2.64
C LEU A 6 5.06 -5.53 -2.99
N SER A 7 5.00 -5.01 -4.23
CA SER A 7 5.85 -3.91 -4.67
C SER A 7 5.66 -2.64 -3.84
N THR A 8 4.42 -2.35 -3.44
CA THR A 8 4.12 -1.19 -2.57
C THR A 8 4.80 -1.33 -1.21
N LEU A 9 4.73 -2.50 -0.57
CA LEU A 9 5.45 -2.74 0.69
C LEU A 9 6.97 -2.68 0.52
N MET A 10 7.50 -3.21 -0.58
CA MET A 10 8.92 -3.13 -0.90
C MET A 10 9.40 -1.67 -1.07
N LEU A 11 8.60 -0.82 -1.72
CA LEU A 11 8.88 0.63 -1.85
C LEU A 11 8.86 1.36 -0.49
N ALA A 12 8.15 0.82 0.51
CA ALA A 12 8.21 1.30 1.89
C ALA A 12 9.45 0.79 2.65
N GLY A 13 10.26 -0.08 2.05
CA GLY A 13 11.41 -0.68 2.72
C GLY A 13 11.06 -1.93 3.54
N ILE A 14 9.82 -2.40 3.52
CA ILE A 14 9.35 -3.56 4.30
C ILE A 14 9.84 -4.85 3.63
N ARG A 15 10.48 -5.72 4.40
CA ARG A 15 11.09 -6.95 3.90
C ARG A 15 10.52 -8.22 4.52
N GLU A 16 9.97 -8.14 5.70
CA GLU A 16 9.29 -9.24 6.38
C GLU A 16 7.80 -9.11 6.13
N ILE A 17 7.19 -10.07 5.44
CA ILE A 17 5.82 -9.95 4.95
C ILE A 17 5.08 -11.27 5.18
N LEU A 18 3.94 -11.18 5.86
CA LEU A 18 3.00 -12.28 6.01
C LEU A 18 1.90 -12.18 4.94
N ILE A 19 1.75 -13.22 4.15
CA ILE A 19 0.66 -13.34 3.19
C ILE A 19 -0.47 -14.14 3.82
N ILE A 20 -1.59 -13.48 4.06
CA ILE A 20 -2.79 -14.09 4.61
C ILE A 20 -3.76 -14.34 3.45
N THR A 21 -4.22 -15.57 3.32
CA THR A 21 -5.16 -15.98 2.27
C THR A 21 -6.04 -17.12 2.74
N THR A 22 -7.02 -17.54 1.92
CA THR A 22 -7.83 -18.72 2.23
C THR A 22 -7.01 -20.00 2.15
N PRO A 23 -7.36 -21.07 2.89
CA PRO A 23 -6.63 -22.34 2.84
C PRO A 23 -6.45 -22.91 1.43
N GLN A 24 -7.46 -22.72 0.56
CA GLN A 24 -7.47 -23.24 -0.80
C GLN A 24 -6.42 -22.60 -1.72
N HIS A 25 -6.03 -21.35 -1.43
CA HIS A 25 -5.08 -20.60 -2.26
C HIS A 25 -3.67 -20.53 -1.66
N LEU A 26 -3.47 -21.03 -0.44
CA LEU A 26 -2.20 -20.92 0.28
C LEU A 26 -1.02 -21.50 -0.50
N ASP A 27 -1.20 -22.71 -1.04
CA ASP A 27 -0.13 -23.41 -1.77
C ASP A 27 0.15 -22.77 -3.14
N LEU A 28 -0.86 -22.11 -3.75
CA LEU A 28 -0.65 -21.34 -4.98
C LEU A 28 0.26 -20.13 -4.73
N PHE A 29 0.03 -19.39 -3.64
CA PHE A 29 0.89 -18.26 -3.28
C PHE A 29 2.29 -18.70 -2.88
N LYS A 30 2.43 -19.81 -2.12
CA LYS A 30 3.75 -20.41 -1.81
C LYS A 30 4.51 -20.83 -3.06
N THR A 31 3.83 -21.45 -4.02
CA THR A 31 4.43 -21.84 -5.30
C THR A 31 4.85 -20.64 -6.13
N LEU A 32 4.04 -19.58 -6.15
CA LEU A 32 4.28 -18.38 -6.95
C LEU A 32 5.44 -17.54 -6.40
N LEU A 33 5.49 -17.33 -5.09
CA LEU A 33 6.35 -16.35 -4.45
C LEU A 33 7.52 -16.98 -3.66
N GLY A 34 7.46 -18.29 -3.38
CA GLY A 34 8.48 -18.99 -2.60
C GLY A 34 8.64 -18.39 -1.20
N ASP A 35 9.87 -18.33 -0.74
CA ASP A 35 10.25 -17.72 0.55
C ASP A 35 10.59 -16.21 0.43
N GLY A 36 10.49 -15.63 -0.77
CA GLY A 36 10.81 -14.23 -1.03
C GLY A 36 12.30 -13.92 -1.24
N SER A 37 13.19 -14.89 -1.03
CA SER A 37 14.66 -14.69 -1.10
C SER A 37 15.14 -14.18 -2.44
N GLN A 38 14.43 -14.47 -3.55
CA GLN A 38 14.70 -13.94 -4.87
C GLN A 38 14.54 -12.41 -4.95
N PHE A 39 13.74 -11.80 -4.07
CA PHE A 39 13.56 -10.35 -3.97
C PHE A 39 14.27 -9.75 -2.74
N GLY A 40 15.01 -10.57 -1.99
CA GLY A 40 15.61 -10.17 -0.72
C GLY A 40 14.59 -9.92 0.40
N LEU A 41 13.46 -10.62 0.32
CA LEU A 41 12.36 -10.60 1.30
C LEU A 41 12.39 -11.90 2.12
N THR A 42 11.69 -11.87 3.25
CA THR A 42 11.26 -13.04 4.02
C THR A 42 9.73 -13.10 3.93
N LEU A 43 9.20 -14.13 3.28
CA LEU A 43 7.76 -14.32 3.13
C LEU A 43 7.29 -15.45 4.02
N GLU A 44 6.29 -15.16 4.85
CA GLU A 44 5.54 -16.15 5.61
C GLU A 44 4.09 -16.22 5.09
N TYR A 45 3.40 -17.28 5.43
CA TYR A 45 2.07 -17.57 4.90
C TYR A 45 1.16 -18.08 6.00
N ALA A 46 -0.04 -17.48 6.09
CA ALA A 46 -1.07 -17.91 7.02
C ALA A 46 -2.42 -18.07 6.33
N ALA A 47 -3.20 -19.04 6.82
CA ALA A 47 -4.55 -19.25 6.35
C ALA A 47 -5.55 -18.51 7.22
N GLN A 48 -6.49 -17.79 6.58
CA GLN A 48 -7.73 -17.30 7.18
C GLN A 48 -8.87 -18.17 6.66
N PRO A 49 -9.37 -19.13 7.46
CA PRO A 49 -10.36 -20.11 6.97
C PRO A 49 -11.72 -19.49 6.63
N GLU A 50 -12.10 -18.44 7.33
CA GLU A 50 -13.40 -17.78 7.22
C GLU A 50 -13.23 -16.29 6.91
N PRO A 51 -14.12 -15.66 6.12
CA PRO A 51 -14.07 -14.22 5.81
C PRO A 51 -14.57 -13.39 6.99
N ARG A 52 -13.81 -13.36 8.09
CA ARG A 52 -14.18 -12.65 9.32
C ARG A 52 -13.89 -11.16 9.31
N GLY A 53 -13.52 -10.62 8.17
CA GLY A 53 -13.19 -9.21 7.97
C GLY A 53 -11.68 -8.93 7.90
N ILE A 54 -11.34 -7.72 7.46
CA ILE A 54 -9.94 -7.31 7.23
C ILE A 54 -9.17 -7.23 8.56
N ALA A 55 -9.82 -6.75 9.62
CA ALA A 55 -9.18 -6.59 10.93
C ALA A 55 -8.78 -7.93 11.58
N ASP A 56 -9.40 -9.05 11.20
CA ASP A 56 -9.01 -10.38 11.65
C ASP A 56 -7.57 -10.75 11.24
N ALA A 57 -7.03 -10.10 10.21
CA ALA A 57 -5.64 -10.29 9.80
C ALA A 57 -4.62 -10.04 10.92
N PHE A 58 -4.90 -9.10 11.84
CA PHE A 58 -4.02 -8.82 12.99
C PHE A 58 -4.07 -9.94 14.04
N LEU A 59 -5.18 -10.66 14.14
CA LEU A 59 -5.33 -11.82 15.04
C LEU A 59 -4.65 -13.04 14.44
N VAL A 60 -4.83 -13.29 13.14
CA VAL A 60 -4.16 -14.36 12.39
C VAL A 60 -2.64 -14.13 12.40
N GLY A 61 -2.21 -12.88 12.21
CA GLY A 61 -0.80 -12.49 12.15
C GLY A 61 -0.15 -12.20 13.50
N ARG A 62 -0.82 -12.38 14.63
CA ARG A 62 -0.31 -11.99 15.97
C ARG A 62 1.12 -12.45 16.24
N ASN A 63 1.41 -13.72 15.96
CA ASN A 63 2.74 -14.29 16.23
C ASN A 63 3.82 -13.75 15.29
N PHE A 64 3.45 -13.42 14.05
CA PHE A 64 4.34 -12.80 13.08
C PHE A 64 4.62 -11.34 13.45
N ILE A 65 3.62 -10.59 13.88
CA ILE A 65 3.75 -9.17 14.27
C ILE A 65 4.59 -9.04 15.53
N GLY A 66 4.42 -9.95 16.50
CA GLY A 66 5.12 -9.87 17.80
C GLY A 66 4.87 -8.53 18.49
N ASP A 67 5.96 -7.83 18.83
CA ASP A 67 5.93 -6.52 19.51
C ASP A 67 6.15 -5.33 18.55
N ASP A 68 6.25 -5.57 17.24
CA ASP A 68 6.58 -4.55 16.26
C ASP A 68 5.35 -3.77 15.75
N PRO A 69 5.51 -2.55 15.22
CA PRO A 69 4.51 -1.90 14.42
C PRO A 69 4.28 -2.67 13.12
N VAL A 70 3.09 -2.53 12.55
CA VAL A 70 2.69 -3.31 11.38
C VAL A 70 2.08 -2.45 10.29
N ALA A 71 2.39 -2.79 9.02
CA ALA A 71 1.66 -2.32 7.85
C ALA A 71 0.73 -3.43 7.34
N LEU A 72 -0.47 -3.03 6.89
CA LEU A 72 -1.40 -3.91 6.21
C LEU A 72 -1.76 -3.31 4.85
N ILE A 73 -1.70 -4.14 3.81
CA ILE A 73 -2.14 -3.78 2.46
C ILE A 73 -3.09 -4.83 1.91
N LEU A 74 -4.14 -4.38 1.23
CA LEU A 74 -5.10 -5.28 0.59
C LEU A 74 -4.55 -5.84 -0.72
N GLY A 75 -4.77 -7.13 -0.96
CA GLY A 75 -4.20 -7.88 -2.09
C GLY A 75 -4.71 -7.48 -3.48
N ASP A 76 -5.80 -6.72 -3.54
CA ASP A 76 -6.47 -6.22 -4.75
C ASP A 76 -6.25 -4.72 -4.99
N ASN A 77 -5.41 -4.06 -4.21
CA ASN A 77 -5.15 -2.64 -4.33
C ASN A 77 -3.86 -2.35 -5.12
N ILE A 78 -3.96 -1.39 -6.03
CA ILE A 78 -2.84 -0.85 -6.80
C ILE A 78 -2.64 0.61 -6.39
N PHE A 79 -1.42 0.95 -6.02
CA PHE A 79 -0.99 2.32 -5.72
C PHE A 79 0.05 2.76 -6.73
N PHE A 80 -0.17 3.91 -7.35
CA PHE A 80 0.79 4.51 -8.26
C PHE A 80 0.77 6.04 -8.14
N GLY A 81 1.93 6.64 -7.97
CA GLY A 81 2.03 8.10 -7.90
C GLY A 81 3.38 8.57 -7.40
N HIS A 82 3.72 9.80 -7.78
CA HIS A 82 4.92 10.44 -7.28
C HIS A 82 4.79 10.69 -5.77
N GLY A 83 5.84 10.38 -5.02
CA GLY A 83 5.86 10.63 -3.57
C GLY A 83 5.26 9.51 -2.70
N LEU A 84 4.82 8.38 -3.28
CA LEU A 84 4.32 7.24 -2.49
C LEU A 84 5.33 6.75 -1.44
N PRO A 85 6.63 6.52 -1.76
CA PRO A 85 7.62 6.11 -0.75
C PRO A 85 7.76 7.11 0.39
N GLN A 86 7.70 8.42 0.09
CA GLN A 86 7.81 9.48 1.08
C GLN A 86 6.58 9.54 2.01
N LEU A 87 5.38 9.32 1.46
CA LEU A 87 4.15 9.20 2.24
C LEU A 87 4.21 8.03 3.22
N MET A 88 4.62 6.86 2.73
CA MET A 88 4.79 5.66 3.56
C MET A 88 5.90 5.83 4.60
N ALA A 89 7.02 6.45 4.24
CA ALA A 89 8.11 6.74 5.20
C ALA A 89 7.64 7.64 6.35
N ARG A 90 6.80 8.67 6.08
CA ARG A 90 6.21 9.48 7.15
C ARG A 90 5.31 8.66 8.07
N ALA A 91 4.51 7.75 7.51
CA ALA A 91 3.66 6.85 8.31
C ALA A 91 4.49 5.94 9.23
N MET A 92 5.60 5.37 8.70
CA MET A 92 6.50 4.49 9.46
C MET A 92 7.29 5.22 10.56
N LEU A 93 7.54 6.52 10.40
CA LEU A 93 8.26 7.31 11.42
C LEU A 93 7.39 7.67 12.62
N ARG A 94 6.08 7.45 12.58
CA ARG A 94 5.19 7.71 13.72
C ARG A 94 5.35 6.62 14.76
N PRO A 95 5.75 6.96 15.98
CA PRO A 95 6.03 5.96 17.02
C PRO A 95 4.76 5.36 17.61
N ARG A 96 3.59 6.00 17.38
CA ARG A 96 2.32 5.62 17.99
C ARG A 96 1.14 6.01 17.11
N GLY A 97 0.06 5.26 17.23
CA GLY A 97 -1.19 5.52 16.53
C GLY A 97 -1.38 4.72 15.25
N GLY A 98 -2.47 5.02 14.55
CA GLY A 98 -2.79 4.50 13.23
C GLY A 98 -2.58 5.55 12.15
N THR A 99 -2.13 5.15 10.97
CA THR A 99 -2.10 6.00 9.78
C THR A 99 -2.88 5.36 8.66
N VAL A 100 -3.80 6.12 8.08
CA VAL A 100 -4.60 5.75 6.91
C VAL A 100 -4.33 6.72 5.76
N PHE A 101 -4.56 6.26 4.53
CA PHE A 101 -4.41 7.08 3.33
C PHE A 101 -5.79 7.38 2.76
N ALA A 102 -6.12 8.66 2.64
CA ALA A 102 -7.40 9.13 2.13
C ALA A 102 -7.26 9.58 0.67
N TYR A 103 -8.11 9.06 -0.19
CA TYR A 103 -8.16 9.35 -1.61
C TYR A 103 -9.55 9.87 -2.01
N SER A 104 -9.60 10.99 -2.74
CA SER A 104 -10.87 11.54 -3.20
C SER A 104 -11.44 10.74 -4.35
N VAL A 105 -12.66 10.21 -4.18
CA VAL A 105 -13.39 9.39 -5.15
C VAL A 105 -14.74 10.01 -5.50
N SER A 106 -15.33 9.57 -6.60
CA SER A 106 -16.67 9.99 -7.05
C SER A 106 -17.81 9.16 -6.43
N ASP A 107 -17.48 7.97 -5.89
CA ASP A 107 -18.42 6.97 -5.36
C ASP A 107 -18.04 6.51 -3.95
N PRO A 108 -17.93 7.44 -2.98
CA PRO A 108 -17.39 7.15 -1.65
C PRO A 108 -18.19 6.10 -0.85
N GLN A 109 -19.48 5.92 -1.14
CA GLN A 109 -20.36 4.94 -0.47
C GLN A 109 -19.90 3.48 -0.61
N ARG A 110 -18.92 3.20 -1.45
CA ARG A 110 -18.35 1.85 -1.62
C ARG A 110 -17.29 1.51 -0.58
N TYR A 111 -16.78 2.50 0.13
CA TYR A 111 -15.56 2.41 0.94
C TYR A 111 -15.80 2.88 2.38
N GLY A 112 -14.83 2.68 3.23
CA GLY A 112 -14.72 3.44 4.47
C GLY A 112 -14.49 4.91 4.11
N VAL A 113 -15.29 5.81 4.67
CA VAL A 113 -15.23 7.25 4.38
C VAL A 113 -14.76 8.00 5.60
N VAL A 114 -13.74 8.85 5.44
CA VAL A 114 -13.23 9.73 6.48
C VAL A 114 -13.63 11.17 6.19
N GLU A 115 -14.17 11.84 7.21
CA GLU A 115 -14.41 13.29 7.20
C GLU A 115 -13.26 13.98 7.92
N LEU A 116 -12.76 15.07 7.34
CA LEU A 116 -11.59 15.81 7.82
C LEU A 116 -11.99 17.24 8.19
N ASP A 117 -11.36 17.78 9.22
CA ASP A 117 -11.42 19.19 9.54
C ASP A 117 -10.47 20.04 8.65
N ALA A 118 -10.40 21.35 8.94
CA ALA A 118 -9.55 22.27 8.19
C ALA A 118 -8.03 21.98 8.34
N ASP A 119 -7.65 21.29 9.39
CA ASP A 119 -6.26 20.89 9.70
C ASP A 119 -5.96 19.44 9.24
N PHE A 120 -6.83 18.84 8.41
CA PHE A 120 -6.76 17.47 7.92
C PHE A 120 -6.78 16.40 9.02
N LYS A 121 -7.39 16.68 10.18
CA LYS A 121 -7.64 15.69 11.22
C LYS A 121 -8.97 14.97 10.97
N ALA A 122 -9.00 13.68 11.22
CA ALA A 122 -10.23 12.90 11.15
C ALA A 122 -11.22 13.33 12.24
N ILE A 123 -12.45 13.69 11.83
CA ILE A 123 -13.55 14.04 12.74
C ILE A 123 -14.67 13.00 12.73
N SER A 124 -14.79 12.23 11.66
CA SER A 124 -15.63 11.04 11.59
C SER A 124 -15.08 10.02 10.61
N ILE A 125 -15.40 8.74 10.85
CA ILE A 125 -15.07 7.64 9.94
C ILE A 125 -16.23 6.64 9.93
N GLU A 126 -16.72 6.28 8.75
CA GLU A 126 -17.89 5.40 8.60
C GLU A 126 -17.62 4.36 7.49
N GLU A 127 -17.98 3.08 7.75
CA GLU A 127 -17.88 2.00 6.79
C GLU A 127 -19.07 2.01 5.84
N LYS A 128 -18.82 2.20 4.55
CA LYS A 128 -19.82 2.15 3.46
C LYS A 128 -21.10 2.92 3.78
N PRO A 129 -21.00 4.22 4.12
CA PRO A 129 -22.15 5.01 4.51
C PRO A 129 -23.13 5.17 3.35
N LYS A 130 -24.43 5.14 3.64
CA LYS A 130 -25.48 5.42 2.62
C LYS A 130 -25.43 6.88 2.15
N GLU A 131 -25.12 7.78 3.07
CA GLU A 131 -24.98 9.23 2.87
C GLU A 131 -23.59 9.67 3.31
N PRO A 132 -22.58 9.61 2.42
CA PRO A 132 -21.21 9.96 2.76
C PRO A 132 -21.07 11.42 3.14
N LYS A 133 -20.37 11.71 4.23
CA LYS A 133 -20.10 13.09 4.68
C LYS A 133 -18.94 13.75 3.94
N SER A 134 -18.14 12.98 3.22
CA SER A 134 -17.03 13.46 2.40
C SER A 134 -16.81 12.54 1.19
N ASN A 135 -15.94 12.99 0.27
CA ASN A 135 -15.48 12.15 -0.86
C ASN A 135 -14.17 11.42 -0.56
N TYR A 136 -13.64 11.49 0.67
CA TYR A 136 -12.39 10.85 1.02
C TYR A 136 -12.60 9.40 1.44
N ALA A 137 -12.32 8.48 0.50
CA ALA A 137 -12.27 7.05 0.77
C ALA A 137 -10.95 6.69 1.48
N VAL A 138 -11.03 5.85 2.48
CA VAL A 138 -9.86 5.23 3.12
C VAL A 138 -9.39 4.11 2.21
N THR A 139 -8.14 4.19 1.76
CA THR A 139 -7.57 3.19 0.86
C THR A 139 -7.19 1.91 1.61
N GLY A 140 -6.89 0.84 0.88
CA GLY A 140 -6.47 -0.43 1.46
C GLY A 140 -4.99 -0.49 1.86
N LEU A 141 -4.43 0.59 2.42
CA LEU A 141 -3.07 0.65 2.96
C LEU A 141 -3.11 1.30 4.35
N TYR A 142 -2.57 0.62 5.34
CA TYR A 142 -2.66 1.00 6.74
C TYR A 142 -1.32 0.80 7.44
N PHE A 143 -0.99 1.67 8.40
CA PHE A 143 0.14 1.52 9.30
C PHE A 143 -0.34 1.70 10.72
N TYR A 144 0.02 0.80 11.62
CA TYR A 144 -0.41 0.83 13.01
C TYR A 144 0.75 0.53 13.95
N ASP A 145 0.67 1.08 15.15
CA ASP A 145 1.48 0.61 16.26
C ASP A 145 0.99 -0.78 16.74
N ASN A 146 1.76 -1.42 17.61
CA ASN A 146 1.51 -2.79 18.05
C ASN A 146 0.16 -2.98 18.77
N ARG A 147 -0.42 -1.92 19.35
CA ARG A 147 -1.73 -1.99 20.05
C ARG A 147 -2.87 -2.43 19.12
N VAL A 148 -2.66 -2.37 17.81
CA VAL A 148 -3.67 -2.82 16.84
C VAL A 148 -4.14 -4.25 17.09
N ILE A 149 -3.26 -5.13 17.59
CA ILE A 149 -3.60 -6.53 17.89
C ILE A 149 -4.66 -6.61 18.99
N ASP A 150 -4.48 -5.87 20.10
CA ASP A 150 -5.42 -5.85 21.22
C ASP A 150 -6.70 -5.08 20.87
N ILE A 151 -6.59 -4.02 20.10
CA ILE A 151 -7.74 -3.30 19.54
C ILE A 151 -8.58 -4.26 18.69
N ALA A 152 -7.97 -4.96 17.72
CA ALA A 152 -8.66 -5.93 16.88
C ALA A 152 -9.34 -7.04 17.69
N ALA A 153 -8.69 -7.53 18.76
CA ALA A 153 -9.26 -8.53 19.64
C ALA A 153 -10.48 -8.03 20.44
N SER A 154 -10.58 -6.72 20.66
CA SER A 154 -11.68 -6.09 21.41
C SER A 154 -12.90 -5.73 20.56
N ILE A 155 -12.76 -5.67 19.23
CA ILE A 155 -13.84 -5.29 18.31
C ILE A 155 -14.84 -6.43 18.17
N LYS A 156 -16.13 -6.09 18.25
CA LYS A 156 -17.23 -7.01 17.99
C LYS A 156 -17.54 -7.04 16.48
N PRO A 157 -17.88 -8.21 15.95
CA PRO A 157 -18.33 -8.29 14.56
C PRO A 157 -19.50 -7.35 14.25
N SER A 158 -19.47 -6.71 13.09
CA SER A 158 -20.53 -5.86 12.58
C SER A 158 -21.80 -6.67 12.25
N ALA A 159 -22.87 -5.99 11.81
CA ALA A 159 -24.08 -6.64 11.32
C ALA A 159 -23.82 -7.57 10.11
N ARG A 160 -22.67 -7.41 9.44
CA ARG A 160 -22.21 -8.28 8.33
C ARG A 160 -21.47 -9.52 8.84
N GLY A 161 -21.21 -9.63 10.14
CA GLY A 161 -20.41 -10.69 10.77
C GLY A 161 -18.88 -10.47 10.62
N GLU A 162 -18.45 -9.29 10.20
CA GLU A 162 -17.05 -8.96 9.94
C GLU A 162 -16.46 -8.09 11.07
N ILE A 163 -15.19 -8.34 11.41
CA ILE A 163 -14.39 -7.44 12.24
C ILE A 163 -13.87 -6.34 11.31
N GLU A 164 -14.49 -5.16 11.41
CA GLU A 164 -14.26 -4.07 10.46
C GLU A 164 -12.96 -3.33 10.75
N ILE A 165 -12.16 -3.08 9.72
CA ILE A 165 -10.96 -2.24 9.83
C ILE A 165 -11.32 -0.79 10.21
N THR A 166 -12.50 -0.33 9.78
CA THR A 166 -13.02 1.00 10.10
C THR A 166 -13.25 1.17 11.60
N ASP A 167 -13.59 0.11 12.35
CA ASP A 167 -13.73 0.19 13.81
C ASP A 167 -12.38 0.28 14.53
N ILE A 168 -11.32 -0.34 13.97
CA ILE A 168 -9.94 -0.09 14.43
C ILE A 168 -9.59 1.39 14.25
N ASN A 169 -9.82 1.93 13.05
CA ASN A 169 -9.52 3.32 12.73
C ASN A 169 -10.32 4.28 13.63
N ARG A 170 -11.60 3.96 13.90
CA ARG A 170 -12.44 4.74 14.82
C ARG A 170 -11.85 4.74 16.24
N ARG A 171 -11.35 3.59 16.71
CA ARG A 171 -10.72 3.50 18.03
C ARG A 171 -9.50 4.42 18.14
N TYR A 172 -8.61 4.40 17.13
CA TYR A 172 -7.48 5.34 17.09
C TYR A 172 -7.94 6.80 16.97
N MET A 173 -8.99 7.08 16.22
CA MET A 173 -9.57 8.43 16.09
C MET A 173 -10.10 8.94 17.44
N ASP A 174 -10.86 8.11 18.17
CA ASP A 174 -11.42 8.46 19.47
C ASP A 174 -10.33 8.71 20.54
N GLU A 175 -9.17 8.09 20.38
CA GLU A 175 -7.96 8.32 21.21
C GLU A 175 -7.15 9.54 20.74
N GLY A 176 -7.52 10.18 19.62
CA GLY A 176 -6.77 11.30 19.03
C GLY A 176 -5.46 10.87 18.34
N GLU A 177 -5.32 9.59 18.00
CA GLU A 177 -4.12 8.97 17.47
C GLU A 177 -4.29 8.40 16.04
N LEU A 178 -5.38 8.77 15.35
CA LEU A 178 -5.54 8.47 13.92
C LEU A 178 -4.95 9.60 13.08
N HIS A 179 -3.95 9.27 12.28
CA HIS A 179 -3.35 10.17 11.31
C HIS A 179 -3.88 9.89 9.91
N VAL A 180 -4.16 10.93 9.15
CA VAL A 180 -4.65 10.80 7.77
C VAL A 180 -3.65 11.44 6.81
N GLU A 181 -3.12 10.64 5.88
CA GLU A 181 -2.32 11.12 4.76
C GLU A 181 -3.24 11.30 3.55
N VAL A 182 -3.52 12.54 3.18
CA VAL A 182 -4.35 12.81 2.00
C VAL A 182 -3.51 12.65 0.75
N VAL A 183 -3.93 11.77 -0.14
CA VAL A 183 -3.25 11.49 -1.40
C VAL A 183 -3.76 12.45 -2.47
N GLY A 184 -2.87 13.28 -2.99
CA GLY A 184 -3.20 14.40 -3.87
C GLY A 184 -3.34 14.03 -5.35
N ARG A 185 -3.47 15.06 -6.19
CA ARG A 185 -3.53 14.94 -7.66
C ARG A 185 -2.24 14.28 -8.19
N GLY A 186 -2.39 13.49 -9.26
CA GLY A 186 -1.27 12.75 -9.85
C GLY A 186 -0.99 11.41 -9.16
N PHE A 187 -1.83 11.06 -8.19
CA PHE A 187 -1.85 9.76 -7.56
C PHE A 187 -3.01 8.93 -8.10
N ALA A 188 -2.80 7.64 -8.26
CA ALA A 188 -3.82 6.68 -8.61
C ALA A 188 -3.89 5.60 -7.52
N TRP A 189 -5.08 5.41 -6.99
CA TRP A 189 -5.45 4.26 -6.19
C TRP A 189 -6.55 3.51 -6.92
N LEU A 190 -6.34 2.23 -7.15
CA LEU A 190 -7.26 1.37 -7.87
C LEU A 190 -7.59 0.17 -6.98
N ASP A 191 -8.86 0.06 -6.62
CA ASP A 191 -9.44 -1.11 -5.96
C ASP A 191 -9.98 -2.04 -7.05
N THR A 192 -9.41 -3.24 -7.20
CA THR A 192 -9.74 -4.17 -8.28
C THR A 192 -10.75 -5.24 -7.85
N GLY A 193 -11.55 -4.96 -6.83
CA GLY A 193 -12.52 -5.89 -6.24
C GLY A 193 -13.72 -6.27 -7.12
N THR A 194 -13.91 -5.62 -8.29
CA THR A 194 -14.94 -5.97 -9.27
C THR A 194 -14.34 -6.23 -10.65
N HIS A 195 -15.05 -6.98 -11.51
CA HIS A 195 -14.58 -7.24 -12.87
C HIS A 195 -14.37 -5.95 -13.69
N THR A 196 -15.26 -4.96 -13.54
CA THR A 196 -15.13 -3.65 -14.20
C THR A 196 -13.90 -2.91 -13.70
N ALA A 197 -13.71 -2.81 -12.37
CA ALA A 197 -12.57 -2.14 -11.79
C ALA A 197 -11.23 -2.82 -12.15
N LEU A 198 -11.21 -4.16 -12.24
CA LEU A 198 -10.03 -4.90 -12.71
C LEU A 198 -9.70 -4.58 -14.17
N LEU A 199 -10.70 -4.46 -15.04
CA LEU A 199 -10.51 -4.08 -16.44
C LEU A 199 -9.97 -2.63 -16.54
N GLU A 200 -10.56 -1.70 -15.83
CA GLU A 200 -10.12 -0.29 -15.78
C GLU A 200 -8.68 -0.17 -15.26
N ALA A 201 -8.35 -0.89 -14.21
CA ALA A 201 -6.98 -0.95 -13.68
C ALA A 201 -6.00 -1.52 -14.71
N SER A 202 -6.39 -2.57 -15.45
CA SER A 202 -5.57 -3.16 -16.50
C SER A 202 -5.29 -2.17 -17.64
N GLN A 203 -6.29 -1.40 -18.05
CA GLN A 203 -6.15 -0.34 -19.06
C GLN A 203 -5.26 0.79 -18.57
N PHE A 204 -5.43 1.22 -17.33
CA PHE A 204 -4.58 2.25 -16.71
C PHE A 204 -3.11 1.82 -16.70
N VAL A 205 -2.81 0.60 -16.22
CA VAL A 205 -1.47 0.03 -16.20
C VAL A 205 -0.88 -0.02 -17.62
N GLN A 206 -1.65 -0.55 -18.58
CA GLN A 206 -1.22 -0.66 -19.97
C GLN A 206 -0.81 0.70 -20.56
N ILE A 207 -1.65 1.72 -20.40
CA ILE A 207 -1.41 3.05 -20.95
C ILE A 207 -0.15 3.67 -20.36
N LEU A 208 0.01 3.60 -19.03
CA LEU A 208 1.16 4.18 -18.35
C LEU A 208 2.47 3.48 -18.74
N GLU A 209 2.48 2.14 -18.70
CA GLU A 209 3.67 1.37 -19.05
C GLU A 209 4.09 1.58 -20.51
N GLN A 210 3.13 1.64 -21.43
CA GLN A 210 3.42 1.92 -22.85
C GLN A 210 3.98 3.33 -23.07
N ARG A 211 3.48 4.33 -22.33
CA ARG A 211 3.92 5.72 -22.47
C ARG A 211 5.25 6.00 -21.82
N GLN A 212 5.49 5.45 -20.63
CA GLN A 212 6.69 5.72 -19.84
C GLN A 212 7.84 4.73 -20.14
N GLY A 213 7.51 3.55 -20.69
CA GLY A 213 8.49 2.48 -20.84
C GLY A 213 8.98 1.90 -19.52
N LEU A 214 8.29 2.21 -18.43
CA LEU A 214 8.57 1.72 -17.07
C LEU A 214 7.43 0.86 -16.58
N ARG A 215 7.73 -0.12 -15.73
CA ARG A 215 6.72 -0.94 -15.08
C ARG A 215 6.19 -0.26 -13.83
N ILE A 216 4.88 -0.31 -13.62
CA ILE A 216 4.24 0.16 -12.38
C ILE A 216 4.65 -0.74 -11.22
N CYS A 217 4.76 -2.04 -11.49
CA CYS A 217 5.13 -3.07 -10.54
C CYS A 217 6.20 -3.96 -11.15
N CYS A 218 7.37 -3.98 -10.54
CA CYS A 218 8.48 -4.86 -10.90
C CYS A 218 9.30 -5.15 -9.64
N PRO A 219 8.96 -6.23 -8.88
CA PRO A 219 9.66 -6.56 -7.64
C PRO A 219 11.16 -6.67 -7.79
N GLU A 220 11.65 -7.21 -8.92
CA GLU A 220 13.08 -7.33 -9.20
C GLU A 220 13.76 -5.96 -9.31
N GLU A 221 13.15 -5.02 -10.02
CA GLU A 221 13.69 -3.66 -10.18
C GLU A 221 13.70 -2.93 -8.83
N ILE A 222 12.62 -3.04 -8.05
CA ILE A 222 12.52 -2.44 -6.73
C ILE A 222 13.56 -3.07 -5.78
N ALA A 223 13.70 -4.40 -5.78
CA ALA A 223 14.68 -5.09 -4.96
C ALA A 223 16.12 -4.62 -5.25
N LEU A 224 16.44 -4.33 -6.51
CA LEU A 224 17.73 -3.77 -6.90
C LEU A 224 17.86 -2.29 -6.49
N ALA A 225 16.82 -1.49 -6.72
CA ALA A 225 16.81 -0.05 -6.43
C ALA A 225 16.93 0.22 -4.93
N GLU A 226 16.20 -0.54 -4.10
CA GLU A 226 16.19 -0.47 -2.63
C GLU A 226 17.34 -1.26 -2.00
N ARG A 227 18.21 -1.87 -2.81
CA ARG A 227 19.37 -2.64 -2.36
C ARG A 227 19.03 -3.85 -1.49
N PHE A 228 17.86 -4.45 -1.70
CA PHE A 228 17.48 -5.70 -1.06
C PHE A 228 18.30 -6.86 -1.62
N ILE A 229 18.68 -6.76 -2.89
CA ILE A 229 19.58 -7.69 -3.57
C ILE A 229 20.75 -6.95 -4.22
N THR A 230 21.85 -7.67 -4.43
CA THR A 230 23.02 -7.13 -5.15
C THR A 230 22.80 -7.13 -6.65
N PRO A 231 23.53 -6.28 -7.43
CA PRO A 231 23.50 -6.33 -8.89
C PRO A 231 23.83 -7.71 -9.46
N ALA A 232 24.76 -8.45 -8.85
CA ALA A 232 25.10 -9.81 -9.26
C ALA A 232 23.91 -10.76 -9.07
N LYS A 233 23.24 -10.70 -7.92
CA LYS A 233 22.03 -11.50 -7.66
C LYS A 233 20.90 -11.18 -8.60
N PHE A 234 20.71 -9.89 -8.92
CA PHE A 234 19.74 -9.45 -9.91
C PHE A 234 19.98 -10.11 -11.28
N LEU A 235 21.24 -10.11 -11.76
CA LEU A 235 21.58 -10.75 -13.04
C LEU A 235 21.34 -12.25 -13.03
N GLU A 236 21.62 -12.96 -11.91
CA GLU A 236 21.27 -14.37 -11.75
C GLU A 236 19.76 -14.62 -11.91
N ILE A 237 18.92 -13.74 -11.36
CA ILE A 237 17.47 -13.82 -11.50
C ILE A 237 17.05 -13.59 -12.95
N VAL A 238 17.59 -12.56 -13.59
CA VAL A 238 17.28 -12.21 -14.99
C VAL A 238 17.64 -13.35 -15.96
N GLN A 239 18.70 -14.11 -15.66
CA GLN A 239 19.10 -15.26 -16.49
C GLN A 239 18.05 -16.39 -16.48
N LYS A 240 17.26 -16.53 -15.43
CA LYS A 240 16.19 -17.54 -15.32
C LYS A 240 15.00 -17.23 -16.24
N TYR A 241 14.83 -15.98 -16.67
CA TYR A 241 13.76 -15.60 -17.57
C TYR A 241 14.13 -15.98 -19.03
N PRO A 242 13.20 -16.58 -19.80
CA PRO A 242 13.42 -16.81 -21.23
C PRO A 242 13.60 -15.50 -21.96
N GLY A 243 14.10 -15.56 -23.20
CA GLY A 243 14.22 -14.40 -24.09
C GLY A 243 12.84 -13.77 -24.34
N SER A 244 12.52 -12.70 -23.61
CA SER A 244 11.19 -12.07 -23.59
C SER A 244 11.31 -10.54 -23.49
N PRO A 245 10.25 -9.78 -23.79
CA PRO A 245 10.21 -8.34 -23.54
C PRO A 245 10.48 -7.99 -22.07
N TYR A 246 10.03 -8.84 -21.13
CA TYR A 246 10.27 -8.63 -19.70
C TYR A 246 11.76 -8.74 -19.33
N ARG A 247 12.45 -9.77 -19.85
CA ARG A 247 13.92 -9.90 -19.65
C ARG A 247 14.67 -8.68 -20.19
N ARG A 248 14.30 -8.18 -21.37
CA ARG A 248 14.91 -6.96 -21.93
C ARG A 248 14.72 -5.77 -21.02
N TYR A 249 13.48 -5.58 -20.54
CA TYR A 249 13.18 -4.53 -19.55
C TYR A 249 14.07 -4.61 -18.30
N LEU A 250 14.22 -5.80 -17.71
CA LEU A 250 15.07 -6.01 -16.53
C LEU A 250 16.54 -5.70 -16.82
N MET A 251 17.06 -6.09 -17.97
CA MET A 251 18.43 -5.73 -18.38
C MET A 251 18.62 -4.22 -18.52
N ASP A 252 17.63 -3.51 -19.06
CA ASP A 252 17.68 -2.06 -19.15
C ASP A 252 17.51 -1.38 -17.78
N ALA A 253 16.67 -1.92 -16.89
CA ALA A 253 16.58 -1.49 -15.49
C ALA A 253 17.93 -1.67 -14.77
N HIS A 254 18.60 -2.80 -14.94
CA HIS A 254 19.94 -3.01 -14.40
C HIS A 254 20.91 -1.91 -14.83
N LYS A 255 20.99 -1.61 -16.15
CA LYS A 255 21.86 -0.54 -16.66
C LYS A 255 21.53 0.81 -16.05
N ARG A 256 20.24 1.18 -15.98
CA ARG A 256 19.80 2.45 -15.39
C ARG A 256 20.20 2.58 -13.92
N LEU A 257 20.01 1.51 -13.14
CA LEU A 257 20.21 1.54 -11.69
C LEU A 257 21.67 1.36 -11.27
N THR A 258 22.49 0.72 -12.11
CA THR A 258 23.91 0.50 -11.84
C THR A 258 24.85 1.50 -12.53
N ALA A 259 24.33 2.27 -13.52
CA ALA A 259 25.09 3.38 -14.06
C ALA A 259 25.48 4.33 -12.92
N GLU A 260 26.75 4.65 -12.78
CA GLU A 260 27.24 5.61 -11.79
C GLU A 260 26.46 6.93 -11.95
N ARG A 261 25.57 7.22 -11.02
CA ARG A 261 25.07 8.59 -10.90
C ARG A 261 26.28 9.46 -10.57
N PRO A 262 26.57 10.51 -11.37
CA PRO A 262 27.56 11.48 -10.93
C PRO A 262 27.16 11.90 -9.50
N ARG A 263 28.08 11.79 -8.56
CA ARG A 263 27.86 12.14 -7.13
C ARG A 263 27.24 13.53 -7.09
N SER A 264 25.92 13.61 -7.02
CA SER A 264 25.25 14.87 -6.74
C SER A 264 25.72 15.29 -5.36
N LYS A 265 26.41 16.43 -5.31
CA LYS A 265 26.70 17.15 -4.07
C LYS A 265 25.44 17.11 -3.22
N LYS A 266 25.58 16.74 -1.94
CA LYS A 266 24.51 16.73 -0.92
C LYS A 266 23.53 17.87 -1.21
N LYS A 267 22.30 17.54 -1.63
CA LYS A 267 21.22 18.53 -1.68
C LYS A 267 20.99 19.00 -0.24
N ALA A 268 21.05 20.30 -0.06
CA ALA A 268 20.53 20.96 1.12
C ALA A 268 19.06 20.55 1.37
N PRO A 269 18.57 20.57 2.60
CA PRO A 269 17.17 20.28 2.88
C PRO A 269 16.30 21.17 1.99
N VAL A 270 15.36 20.56 1.29
CA VAL A 270 14.33 21.32 0.57
C VAL A 270 13.46 21.94 1.65
N GLU A 271 13.52 23.27 1.79
CA GLU A 271 12.53 24.03 2.54
C GLU A 271 11.15 23.74 1.93
N ASP A 272 10.19 23.40 2.78
CA ASP A 272 8.80 23.19 2.42
C ASP A 272 8.24 24.52 1.88
N ASP A 273 8.11 24.63 0.55
CA ASP A 273 7.30 25.67 -0.05
C ASP A 273 5.81 25.31 0.17
N PRO A 274 5.06 26.11 0.92
CA PRO A 274 3.63 25.87 1.09
C PRO A 274 2.94 26.01 -0.26
N VAL A 275 2.24 24.96 -0.70
CA VAL A 275 1.39 24.97 -1.88
C VAL A 275 0.39 26.12 -1.75
N GLN A 276 0.63 27.22 -2.46
CA GLN A 276 -0.29 28.33 -2.54
C GLN A 276 -1.58 27.88 -3.25
N MET A 277 -2.64 27.71 -2.48
CA MET A 277 -3.99 27.53 -3.02
C MET A 277 -4.47 28.86 -3.61
N VAL A 278 -4.68 28.87 -4.93
CA VAL A 278 -5.34 30.00 -5.61
C VAL A 278 -6.82 30.01 -5.19
N PRO A 279 -7.34 31.08 -4.56
CA PRO A 279 -8.75 31.11 -4.17
C PRO A 279 -9.65 31.19 -5.41
N ALA A 280 -10.66 30.33 -5.46
CA ALA A 280 -11.70 30.37 -6.49
C ALA A 280 -12.48 31.67 -6.39
N LYS A 281 -12.40 32.53 -7.41
CA LYS A 281 -13.24 33.73 -7.52
C LYS A 281 -14.69 33.27 -7.66
N ARG A 282 -15.53 33.60 -6.68
CA ARG A 282 -16.98 33.58 -6.80
C ARG A 282 -17.37 34.64 -7.87
N ARG A 283 -17.99 34.20 -8.94
CA ARG A 283 -18.75 35.11 -9.82
C ARG A 283 -20.17 35.25 -9.24
N ALA A 284 -20.58 36.48 -9.12
CA ALA A 284 -21.94 36.89 -8.78
C ALA A 284 -22.94 36.50 -9.89
#